data_ba601d971f18d3b6adc91228fee6ff17
#
_entry.id   ba601d971f18d3b6adc91228fee6ff17
#
_cell.length_a   1.000
_cell.length_b   1.000
_cell.length_c   1.000
_cell.angle_alpha   90.00
_cell.angle_beta   90.00
_cell.angle_gamma   90.00
#
_symmetry.space_group_name_H-M   'P 1'
#
loop_
_entity.id
_entity.type
_entity.pdbx_description
1 polymer ?
#
loop_
_entity_poly.entity_id
_entity_poly.type
_entity_poly.pdbx_seq_one_letter_code
_entity_poly.pdbx_strand_id
1 'polypeptide(L)'
;MRAWLWGQLILMLAIGLVTYVGLMVLGVRYALPLAVFAGLLEIVPILGPTISAVPAFIVTASQNMFSGLSVIVLYFIIQQVENQVLVPVVMRRAVGLNPIITLTALIIGGKLGGIMGLLLAIPITLCIETVINEMANMRLNQEQEI
;
A
#
# COMPACT_ATOMS: atom_id res chain seq x y z
N MET A 1 6.95 -10.09 -11.40
CA MET A 1 7.41 -8.71 -11.17
C MET A 1 6.59 -7.63 -11.91
N ARG A 2 6.42 -7.71 -13.24
CA ARG A 2 5.62 -6.71 -13.98
C ARG A 2 4.21 -6.51 -13.42
N ALA A 3 3.49 -7.59 -13.11
CA ALA A 3 2.11 -7.51 -12.61
C ALA A 3 2.03 -6.82 -11.24
N TRP A 4 2.99 -7.04 -10.35
CA TRP A 4 3.06 -6.35 -9.06
C TRP A 4 3.30 -4.84 -9.23
N LEU A 5 4.26 -4.45 -10.09
CA LEU A 5 4.52 -3.03 -10.36
C LEU A 5 3.28 -2.31 -10.88
N TRP A 6 2.55 -2.92 -11.81
CA TRP A 6 1.28 -2.37 -12.30
C TRP A 6 0.22 -2.29 -11.20
N GLY A 7 0.10 -3.34 -10.37
CA GLY A 7 -0.80 -3.31 -9.22
C GLY A 7 -0.46 -2.18 -8.26
N GLN A 8 0.83 -2.00 -7.96
CA GLN A 8 1.29 -0.93 -7.06
C GLN A 8 1.02 0.46 -7.63
N LEU A 9 1.29 0.67 -8.93
CA LEU A 9 0.98 1.94 -9.58
C LEU A 9 -0.52 2.26 -9.56
N ILE A 10 -1.37 1.25 -9.78
CA ILE A 10 -2.83 1.41 -9.68
C ILE A 10 -3.24 1.78 -8.26
N LEU A 11 -2.67 1.15 -7.23
CA LEU A 11 -2.94 1.50 -5.83
C LEU A 11 -2.52 2.94 -5.51
N MET A 12 -1.32 3.34 -5.92
CA MET A 12 -0.81 4.71 -5.73
C MET A 12 -1.75 5.74 -6.35
N LEU A 13 -2.20 5.50 -7.58
CA LEU A 13 -3.14 6.38 -8.27
C LEU A 13 -4.53 6.37 -7.60
N ALA A 14 -5.03 5.20 -7.22
CA ALA A 14 -6.33 5.06 -6.56
C ALA A 14 -6.36 5.78 -5.20
N ILE A 15 -5.35 5.56 -4.36
CA ILE A 15 -5.22 6.23 -3.05
C ILE A 15 -5.05 7.74 -3.23
N GLY A 16 -4.19 8.17 -4.15
CA GLY A 16 -4.05 9.59 -4.46
C GLY A 16 -5.37 10.23 -4.88
N LEU A 17 -6.13 9.58 -5.77
CA LEU A 17 -7.41 10.10 -6.27
C LEU A 17 -8.48 10.14 -5.16
N VAL A 18 -8.63 9.05 -4.40
CA VAL A 18 -9.62 8.99 -3.30
C VAL A 18 -9.29 10.02 -2.23
N THR A 19 -8.01 10.16 -1.88
CA THR A 19 -7.55 11.20 -0.94
C THR A 19 -7.81 12.60 -1.46
N TYR A 20 -7.56 12.86 -2.74
CA TYR A 20 -7.83 14.15 -3.37
C TYR A 20 -9.30 14.52 -3.30
N VAL A 21 -10.17 13.61 -3.71
CA VAL A 21 -11.63 13.82 -3.67
C VAL A 21 -12.10 14.05 -2.23
N GLY A 22 -11.65 13.23 -1.28
CA GLY A 22 -12.01 13.38 0.12
C GLY A 22 -11.57 14.72 0.72
N LEU A 23 -10.33 15.13 0.47
CA LEU A 23 -9.82 16.44 0.93
C LEU A 23 -10.53 17.62 0.26
N MET A 24 -10.90 17.51 -1.02
CA MET A 24 -11.71 18.52 -1.71
C MET A 24 -13.10 18.66 -1.09
N VAL A 25 -13.78 17.55 -0.79
CA VAL A 25 -15.09 17.55 -0.14
C VAL A 25 -15.03 18.22 1.23
N LEU A 26 -13.93 18.03 1.97
CA LEU A 26 -13.69 18.70 3.25
C LEU A 26 -13.22 20.16 3.11
N GLY A 27 -13.05 20.67 1.87
CA GLY A 27 -12.62 22.05 1.61
C GLY A 27 -11.18 22.36 2.01
N VAL A 28 -10.31 21.33 2.05
CA VAL A 28 -8.90 21.51 2.42
C VAL A 28 -8.14 22.28 1.34
N ARG A 29 -7.50 23.39 1.74
CA ARG A 29 -6.84 24.32 0.82
C ARG A 29 -5.71 23.70 -0.01
N TYR A 30 -5.02 22.70 0.51
CA TYR A 30 -3.88 22.03 -0.14
C TYR A 30 -4.20 20.57 -0.48
N ALA A 31 -5.43 20.29 -0.92
CA ALA A 31 -5.88 18.94 -1.22
C ALA A 31 -4.98 18.21 -2.24
N LEU A 32 -4.59 18.89 -3.33
CA LEU A 32 -3.78 18.27 -4.38
C LEU A 32 -2.37 17.86 -3.91
N PRO A 33 -1.54 18.72 -3.31
CA PRO A 33 -0.22 18.31 -2.82
C PRO A 33 -0.30 17.21 -1.77
N LEU A 34 -1.28 17.26 -0.86
CA LEU A 34 -1.46 16.23 0.17
C LEU A 34 -1.90 14.89 -0.42
N ALA A 35 -2.75 14.90 -1.42
CA ALA A 35 -3.19 13.71 -2.13
C ALA A 35 -2.07 13.08 -2.97
N VAL A 36 -1.26 13.89 -3.66
CA VAL A 36 -0.06 13.41 -4.37
C VAL A 36 0.93 12.79 -3.39
N PHE A 37 1.15 13.43 -2.26
CA PHE A 37 2.01 12.89 -1.21
C PHE A 37 1.49 11.55 -0.66
N ALA A 38 0.18 11.42 -0.41
CA ALA A 38 -0.43 10.18 0.01
C ALA A 38 -0.26 9.06 -1.04
N GLY A 39 -0.52 9.37 -2.31
CA GLY A 39 -0.33 8.43 -3.42
C GLY A 39 1.13 8.00 -3.62
N LEU A 40 2.10 8.88 -3.41
CA LEU A 40 3.53 8.54 -3.49
C LEU A 40 3.97 7.66 -2.33
N LEU A 41 3.50 7.96 -1.10
CA LEU A 41 3.81 7.14 0.08
C LEU A 41 3.18 5.75 0.02
N GLU A 42 2.15 5.56 -0.79
CA GLU A 42 1.50 4.27 -1.03
C GLU A 42 2.42 3.25 -1.75
N ILE A 43 3.63 3.66 -2.13
CA ILE A 43 4.65 2.72 -2.63
C ILE A 43 4.91 1.59 -1.61
N VAL A 44 4.66 1.85 -0.33
CA VAL A 44 4.58 0.83 0.73
C VAL A 44 3.12 0.74 1.17
N PRO A 45 2.40 -0.35 0.79
CA PRO A 45 1.02 -0.54 1.20
C PRO A 45 0.82 -0.41 2.71
N ILE A 46 -0.32 0.14 3.13
CA ILE A 46 -0.69 0.36 4.54
C ILE A 46 0.00 1.60 5.16
N LEU A 47 1.24 1.91 4.79
CA LEU A 47 1.96 3.05 5.35
C LEU A 47 1.58 4.39 4.69
N GLY A 48 1.13 4.35 3.43
CA GLY A 48 0.80 5.54 2.65
C GLY A 48 -0.18 6.46 3.37
N PRO A 49 -1.45 6.05 3.58
CA PRO A 49 -2.44 6.88 4.27
C PRO A 49 -2.05 7.20 5.71
N THR A 50 -1.44 6.26 6.45
CA THR A 50 -1.07 6.48 7.86
C THR A 50 -0.05 7.60 8.00
N ILE A 51 1.03 7.59 7.21
CA ILE A 51 2.09 8.60 7.30
C ILE A 51 1.60 9.93 6.72
N SER A 52 0.85 9.90 5.61
CA SER A 52 0.34 11.11 4.97
C SER A 52 -0.77 11.81 5.75
N ALA A 53 -1.45 11.11 6.66
CA ALA A 53 -2.42 11.72 7.57
C ALA A 53 -1.78 12.78 8.48
N VAL A 54 -0.52 12.60 8.88
CA VAL A 54 0.16 13.53 9.79
C VAL A 54 0.29 14.95 9.20
N PRO A 55 0.94 15.16 8.05
CA PRO A 55 1.02 16.49 7.46
C PRO A 55 -0.37 17.04 7.06
N ALA A 56 -1.29 16.17 6.61
CA ALA A 56 -2.65 16.58 6.29
C ALA A 56 -3.38 17.14 7.53
N PHE A 57 -3.26 16.46 8.67
CA PHE A 57 -3.80 16.94 9.95
C PHE A 57 -3.17 18.27 10.37
N ILE A 58 -1.85 18.38 10.37
CA ILE A 58 -1.13 19.59 10.80
C ILE A 58 -1.57 20.80 9.96
N VAL A 59 -1.57 20.67 8.63
CA VAL A 59 -1.97 21.74 7.72
C VAL A 59 -3.42 22.15 7.92
N THR A 60 -4.32 21.20 8.17
CA THR A 60 -5.75 21.48 8.29
C THR A 60 -6.11 21.99 9.70
N ALA A 61 -5.51 21.41 10.74
CA ALA A 61 -5.71 21.83 12.13
C ALA A 61 -5.17 23.25 12.40
N SER A 62 -4.14 23.70 11.69
CA SER A 62 -3.65 25.08 11.76
C SER A 62 -4.67 26.12 11.25
N GLN A 63 -5.61 25.71 10.42
CA GLN A 63 -6.69 26.58 9.95
C GLN A 63 -7.93 26.47 10.86
N ASN A 64 -8.34 25.26 11.17
CA ASN A 64 -9.46 24.95 12.07
C ASN A 64 -9.30 23.55 12.66
N MET A 65 -9.32 23.43 13.98
CA MET A 65 -9.16 22.15 14.69
C MET A 65 -10.26 21.15 14.32
N PHE A 66 -11.49 21.60 14.09
CA PHE A 66 -12.58 20.72 13.68
C PHE A 66 -12.34 20.11 12.31
N SER A 67 -11.83 20.91 11.35
CA SER A 67 -11.44 20.42 10.03
C SER A 67 -10.27 19.44 10.12
N GLY A 68 -9.30 19.67 11.01
CA GLY A 68 -8.22 18.73 11.28
C GLY A 68 -8.73 17.36 11.74
N LEU A 69 -9.67 17.33 12.68
CA LEU A 69 -10.29 16.08 13.14
C LEU A 69 -11.05 15.37 12.01
N SER A 70 -11.76 16.12 11.16
CA SER A 70 -12.44 15.56 9.99
C SER A 70 -11.47 14.90 9.01
N VAL A 71 -10.28 15.44 8.85
CA VAL A 71 -9.21 14.84 8.03
C VAL A 71 -8.71 13.53 8.63
N ILE A 72 -8.56 13.42 9.94
CA ILE A 72 -8.20 12.13 10.57
C ILE A 72 -9.25 11.07 10.27
N VAL A 73 -10.54 11.41 10.43
CA VAL A 73 -11.64 10.49 10.12
C VAL A 73 -11.63 10.07 8.64
N LEU A 74 -11.38 11.02 7.73
CA LEU A 74 -11.26 10.74 6.33
C LEU A 74 -10.13 9.75 6.03
N TYR A 75 -8.94 9.97 6.57
CA TYR A 75 -7.81 9.06 6.36
C TYR A 75 -8.03 7.69 6.99
N PHE A 76 -8.72 7.61 8.11
CA PHE A 76 -9.15 6.34 8.68
C PHE A 76 -10.08 5.58 7.75
N ILE A 77 -11.07 6.27 7.14
CA ILE A 77 -11.98 5.66 6.16
C ILE A 77 -11.20 5.20 4.92
N ILE A 78 -10.28 6.03 4.41
CA ILE A 78 -9.43 5.68 3.25
C ILE A 78 -8.65 4.42 3.56
N GLN A 79 -8.05 4.30 4.74
CA GLN A 79 -7.31 3.12 5.17
C GLN A 79 -8.18 1.87 5.26
N GLN A 80 -9.43 2.00 5.70
CA GLN A 80 -10.37 0.87 5.70
C GLN A 80 -10.74 0.44 4.28
N VAL A 81 -10.99 1.38 3.39
CA VAL A 81 -11.25 1.12 1.97
C VAL A 81 -10.04 0.47 1.30
N GLU A 82 -8.84 0.95 1.57
CA GLU A 82 -7.60 0.35 1.09
C GLU A 82 -7.47 -1.11 1.52
N ASN A 83 -7.55 -1.37 2.83
CA ASN A 83 -7.32 -2.71 3.38
C ASN A 83 -8.41 -3.73 2.98
N GLN A 84 -9.66 -3.29 2.90
CA GLN A 84 -10.79 -4.20 2.67
C GLN A 84 -11.16 -4.33 1.20
N VAL A 85 -10.87 -3.33 0.38
CA VAL A 85 -11.31 -3.28 -1.02
C VAL A 85 -10.14 -3.17 -1.98
N LEU A 86 -9.31 -2.12 -1.88
CA LEU A 86 -8.31 -1.81 -2.90
C LEU A 86 -7.19 -2.87 -2.92
N VAL A 87 -6.61 -3.18 -1.77
CA VAL A 87 -5.54 -4.18 -1.68
C VAL A 87 -6.02 -5.56 -2.14
N PRO A 88 -7.16 -6.11 -1.66
CA PRO A 88 -7.64 -7.39 -2.16
C PRO A 88 -7.97 -7.40 -3.66
N VAL A 89 -8.59 -6.35 -4.17
CA VAL A 89 -8.98 -6.28 -5.60
C VAL A 89 -7.76 -6.17 -6.50
N VAL A 90 -6.81 -5.31 -6.17
CA VAL A 90 -5.64 -5.03 -7.00
C VAL A 90 -4.57 -6.12 -6.83
N MET A 91 -4.26 -6.50 -5.59
CA MET A 91 -3.16 -7.43 -5.31
C MET A 91 -3.50 -8.90 -5.55
N ARG A 92 -4.76 -9.34 -5.35
CA ARG A 92 -5.15 -10.71 -5.72
C ARG A 92 -4.94 -11.00 -7.21
N ARG A 93 -5.16 -10.00 -8.06
CA ARG A 93 -4.95 -10.14 -9.51
C ARG A 93 -3.47 -10.01 -9.90
N ALA A 94 -2.68 -9.28 -9.10
CA ALA A 94 -1.30 -8.95 -9.44
C ALA A 94 -0.27 -9.95 -8.87
N VAL A 95 -0.50 -10.51 -7.68
CA VAL A 95 0.58 -11.13 -6.91
C VAL A 95 0.23 -12.49 -6.30
N GLY A 96 -1.04 -12.76 -5.98
CA GLY A 96 -1.44 -14.03 -5.35
C GLY A 96 -0.90 -14.26 -3.92
N LEU A 97 -0.14 -13.31 -3.36
CA LEU A 97 0.49 -13.42 -2.04
C LEU A 97 -0.53 -13.52 -0.91
N ASN A 98 -0.24 -14.39 0.06
CA ASN A 98 -0.98 -14.42 1.31
C ASN A 98 -0.71 -13.14 2.13
N PRO A 99 -1.75 -12.44 2.61
CA PRO A 99 -1.58 -11.23 3.42
C PRO A 99 -0.66 -11.40 4.63
N ILE A 100 -0.64 -12.57 5.24
CA ILE A 100 0.22 -12.88 6.39
C ILE A 100 1.70 -12.86 5.97
N ILE A 101 2.03 -13.42 4.81
CA ILE A 101 3.39 -13.41 4.28
C ILE A 101 3.84 -11.99 4.00
N THR A 102 2.96 -11.17 3.40
CA THR A 102 3.25 -9.77 3.11
C THR A 102 3.52 -8.96 4.38
N LEU A 103 2.68 -9.08 5.41
CA LEU A 103 2.88 -8.40 6.69
C LEU A 103 4.16 -8.84 7.38
N THR A 104 4.44 -10.15 7.39
CA THR A 104 5.66 -10.69 7.99
C THR A 104 6.91 -10.16 7.28
N ALA A 105 6.89 -10.13 5.94
CA ALA A 105 7.98 -9.59 5.13
C ALA A 105 8.22 -8.10 5.40
N LEU A 106 7.16 -7.30 5.53
CA LEU A 106 7.26 -5.88 5.86
C LEU A 106 7.85 -5.65 7.24
N ILE A 107 7.44 -6.44 8.26
CA ILE A 107 7.99 -6.34 9.61
C ILE A 107 9.48 -6.71 9.62
N ILE A 108 9.86 -7.80 8.96
CA ILE A 108 11.25 -8.25 8.89
C ILE A 108 12.07 -7.23 8.10
N GLY A 109 11.60 -6.83 6.92
CA GLY A 109 12.28 -5.84 6.08
C GLY A 109 12.49 -4.52 6.79
N GLY A 110 11.45 -4.02 7.49
CA GLY A 110 11.52 -2.80 8.26
C GLY A 110 12.54 -2.86 9.41
N LYS A 111 12.64 -4.02 10.12
CA LYS A 111 13.63 -4.21 11.19
C LYS A 111 15.06 -4.32 10.66
N LEU A 112 15.27 -4.94 9.51
CA LEU A 112 16.60 -5.18 8.96
C LEU A 112 17.17 -4.00 8.18
N GLY A 113 16.35 -3.30 7.40
CA GLY A 113 16.78 -2.25 6.49
C GLY A 113 16.03 -0.93 6.61
N GLY A 114 15.23 -0.72 7.67
CA GLY A 114 14.44 0.50 7.82
C GLY A 114 13.52 0.75 6.62
N ILE A 115 13.47 1.99 6.15
CA ILE A 115 12.61 2.38 5.01
C ILE A 115 12.98 1.61 3.73
N MET A 116 14.26 1.41 3.46
CA MET A 116 14.73 0.63 2.30
C MET A 116 14.35 -0.84 2.42
N GLY A 117 14.41 -1.41 3.62
CA GLY A 117 13.95 -2.78 3.88
C GLY A 117 12.45 -2.95 3.68
N LEU A 118 11.64 -1.96 4.06
CA LEU A 118 10.20 -1.94 3.78
C LEU A 118 9.91 -1.91 2.28
N LEU A 119 10.60 -1.05 1.51
CA LEU A 119 10.44 -0.93 0.06
C LEU A 119 10.81 -2.22 -0.68
N LEU A 120 11.88 -2.90 -0.23
CA LEU A 120 12.38 -4.12 -0.85
C LEU A 120 11.69 -5.40 -0.34
N ALA A 121 10.97 -5.33 0.78
CA ALA A 121 10.35 -6.51 1.39
C ALA A 121 9.43 -7.26 0.41
N ILE A 122 8.54 -6.55 -0.27
CA ILE A 122 7.58 -7.18 -1.21
C ILE A 122 8.27 -7.73 -2.45
N PRO A 123 9.14 -6.98 -3.17
CA PRO A 123 9.88 -7.54 -4.30
C PRO A 123 10.72 -8.78 -3.95
N ILE A 124 11.38 -8.77 -2.80
CA ILE A 124 12.19 -9.93 -2.34
C ILE A 124 11.29 -11.13 -2.05
N THR A 125 10.17 -10.92 -1.36
CA THR A 125 9.22 -12.01 -1.05
C THR A 125 8.66 -12.64 -2.32
N LEU A 126 8.33 -11.82 -3.33
CA LEU A 126 7.88 -12.31 -4.63
C LEU A 126 8.94 -13.13 -5.37
N CYS A 127 10.20 -12.71 -5.32
CA CYS A 127 11.29 -13.50 -5.89
C CYS A 127 11.41 -14.86 -5.20
N ILE A 128 11.39 -14.89 -3.87
CA ILE A 128 11.48 -16.12 -3.08
C ILE A 128 10.31 -17.05 -3.39
N GLU A 129 9.08 -16.53 -3.40
CA GLU A 129 7.88 -17.33 -3.69
C GLU A 129 7.89 -17.91 -5.11
N THR A 130 8.32 -17.12 -6.10
CA THR A 130 8.45 -17.59 -7.48
C THR A 130 9.44 -18.74 -7.58
N VAL A 131 10.60 -18.63 -6.93
CA VAL A 131 11.63 -19.69 -6.93
C VAL A 131 11.10 -20.95 -6.23
N ILE A 132 10.42 -20.80 -5.08
CA ILE A 132 9.85 -21.95 -4.35
C ILE A 132 8.80 -22.67 -5.19
N ASN A 133 7.89 -21.92 -5.84
CA ASN A 133 6.85 -22.50 -6.68
C ASN A 133 7.40 -23.17 -7.93
N GLU A 134 8.43 -22.64 -8.54
CA GLU A 134 9.12 -23.27 -9.68
C GLU A 134 9.80 -24.58 -9.27
N MET A 135 10.50 -24.57 -8.12
CA MET A 135 11.13 -25.79 -7.59
C MET A 135 10.10 -26.87 -7.21
N ALA A 136 8.95 -26.47 -6.64
CA ALA A 136 7.86 -27.39 -6.31
C ALA A 136 7.25 -28.01 -7.59
N ASN A 137 7.01 -27.20 -8.62
CA ASN A 137 6.46 -27.68 -9.89
C ASN A 137 7.42 -28.62 -10.64
N MET A 138 8.73 -28.36 -10.59
CA MET A 138 9.71 -29.27 -11.18
C MET A 138 9.72 -30.64 -10.51
N ARG A 139 9.55 -30.72 -9.18
CA ARG A 139 9.45 -32.00 -8.46
C ARG A 139 8.19 -32.79 -8.83
N LEU A 140 7.05 -32.11 -8.92
CA LEU A 140 5.78 -32.75 -9.29
C LEU A 140 5.79 -33.32 -10.71
N ASN A 141 6.44 -32.63 -11.65
CA ASN A 141 6.58 -33.12 -13.01
C ASN A 141 7.51 -34.32 -13.11
N GLN A 142 8.55 -34.41 -12.29
CA GLN A 142 9.43 -35.60 -12.23
C GLN A 142 8.72 -36.82 -11.65
N GLU A 143 7.78 -36.66 -10.72
CA GLU A 143 6.99 -37.76 -10.16
C GLU A 143 5.92 -38.30 -11.11
N GLN A 144 5.52 -37.52 -12.12
CA GLN A 144 4.53 -37.93 -13.14
C GLN A 144 5.18 -38.66 -14.35
N GLU A 145 6.49 -38.61 -14.50
CA GLU A 145 7.23 -39.29 -15.58
C GLU A 145 7.76 -40.69 -15.18
N ILE A 146 7.50 -41.14 -13.94
CA ILE A 146 7.84 -42.48 -13.45
C ILE A 146 6.59 -43.35 -13.34
#